data_793d077ee7dfb77e9d7ebbec6e310dca
#
_entry.id   793d077ee7dfb77e9d7ebbec6e310dca
#
_cell.length_a   1.000
_cell.length_b   1.000
_cell.length_c   1.000
_cell.angle_alpha   90.00
_cell.angle_beta   90.00
_cell.angle_gamma   90.00
#
_symmetry.space_group_name_H-M   'P 1'
#
loop_
_entity.id
_entity.type
_entity.pdbx_description
1 polymer ?
#
loop_
_entity_poly.entity_id
_entity_poly.type
_entity_poly.pdbx_seq_one_letter_code
_entity_poly.pdbx_strand_id
1 'polypeptide(L)' 'MEILLKAARINAEKTQEEAGAFVGKTKATIANYESYASMPDIETAKKLAEFYGLTVDDIVWSR' A
#
# COMPACT_ATOMS: atom_id res chain seq x y z
N MET A 1 -6.44 2.88 -14.37
CA MET A 1 -6.52 4.15 -13.61
C MET A 1 -5.53 4.08 -12.48
N GLU A 2 -4.78 5.15 -12.28
CA GLU A 2 -3.75 5.17 -11.24
C GLU A 2 -4.25 5.89 -10.00
N ILE A 3 -4.10 5.24 -8.87
CA ILE A 3 -4.55 5.74 -7.57
C ILE A 3 -3.34 5.86 -6.65
N LEU A 4 -3.25 6.96 -5.90
CA LEU A 4 -2.20 7.09 -4.89
C LEU A 4 -2.35 6.00 -3.84
N LEU A 5 -1.23 5.50 -3.34
CA LEU A 5 -1.24 4.37 -2.41
C LEU A 5 -2.10 4.65 -1.17
N LYS A 6 -1.98 5.85 -0.60
CA LYS A 6 -2.79 6.21 0.56
C LYS A 6 -4.28 6.22 0.22
N ALA A 7 -4.63 6.75 -0.96
CA ALA A 7 -6.03 6.80 -1.39
C ALA A 7 -6.59 5.39 -1.59
N ALA A 8 -5.78 4.48 -2.13
CA ALA A 8 -6.19 3.08 -2.30
C ALA A 8 -6.55 2.46 -0.95
N ARG A 9 -5.71 2.69 0.07
CA ARG A 9 -5.96 2.17 1.41
C ARG A 9 -7.24 2.76 2.01
N ILE A 10 -7.39 4.07 1.91
CA ILE A 10 -8.56 4.76 2.48
C ILE A 10 -9.84 4.30 1.80
N ASN A 11 -9.81 4.17 0.47
CA ASN A 11 -10.98 3.68 -0.28
C ASN A 11 -11.35 2.26 0.10
N ALA A 12 -10.40 1.46 0.53
CA ALA A 12 -10.65 0.09 0.99
C ALA A 12 -11.04 0.05 2.47
N GLU A 13 -11.11 1.21 3.13
CA GLU A 13 -11.48 1.34 4.54
C GLU A 13 -10.54 0.56 5.46
N LYS A 14 -9.23 0.62 5.15
CA LYS A 14 -8.19 -0.05 5.94
C LYS A 14 -7.32 0.98 6.65
N THR A 15 -6.81 0.61 7.84
CA THR A 15 -5.85 1.43 8.55
C THR A 15 -4.42 1.05 8.14
N GLN A 16 -3.47 1.92 8.46
CA GLN A 16 -2.05 1.62 8.24
C GLN A 16 -1.62 0.41 9.07
N GLU A 17 -2.15 0.27 10.27
CA GLU A 17 -1.86 -0.87 11.13
C GLU A 17 -2.36 -2.17 10.52
N GLU A 18 -3.58 -2.16 9.98
CA GLU A 18 -4.14 -3.34 9.31
C GLU A 18 -3.32 -3.73 8.09
N ALA A 19 -2.95 -2.75 7.29
CA ALA A 19 -2.13 -3.00 6.10
C ALA A 19 -0.76 -3.58 6.48
N GLY A 20 -0.14 -3.01 7.51
CA GLY A 20 1.14 -3.51 8.01
C GLY A 20 1.04 -4.95 8.47
N ALA A 21 0.02 -5.26 9.27
CA ALA A 21 -0.19 -6.62 9.76
C ALA A 21 -0.38 -7.61 8.62
N PHE A 22 -1.10 -7.21 7.57
CA PHE A 22 -1.36 -8.09 6.43
C PHE A 22 -0.07 -8.47 5.69
N VAL A 23 0.88 -7.54 5.56
CA VAL A 23 2.11 -7.79 4.80
C VAL A 23 3.31 -8.07 5.70
N GLY A 24 3.12 -8.18 7.02
CA GLY A 24 4.20 -8.46 7.94
C GLY A 24 5.14 -7.28 8.16
N LYS A 25 4.62 -6.07 8.08
CA LYS A 25 5.39 -4.83 8.27
C LYS A 25 4.77 -4.01 9.38
N THR A 26 5.45 -2.92 9.78
CA THR A 26 4.94 -2.03 10.81
C THR A 26 4.11 -0.91 10.19
N LYS A 27 3.32 -0.24 11.03
CA LYS A 27 2.59 0.96 10.63
C LYS A 27 3.53 2.01 10.03
N ALA A 28 4.70 2.21 10.65
CA ALA A 28 5.68 3.19 10.18
C ALA A 28 6.17 2.86 8.76
N THR A 29 6.36 1.58 8.46
CA THR A 29 6.76 1.15 7.12
C THR A 29 5.67 1.48 6.10
N ILE A 30 4.41 1.24 6.44
CA ILE A 30 3.30 1.59 5.56
C ILE A 30 3.24 3.10 5.32
N ALA A 31 3.42 3.88 6.38
CA ALA A 31 3.44 5.35 6.25
C ALA A 31 4.57 5.80 5.31
N ASN A 32 5.74 5.17 5.38
CA ASN A 32 6.86 5.48 4.49
C ASN A 32 6.54 5.13 3.04
N TYR A 33 5.84 4.04 2.80
CA TYR A 33 5.39 3.70 1.45
C TYR A 33 4.42 4.76 0.92
N GLU A 34 3.49 5.22 1.75
CA GLU A 34 2.47 6.18 1.35
C GLU A 34 3.03 7.57 1.10
N SER A 35 4.09 7.95 1.81
CA SER A 35 4.76 9.23 1.59
C SER A 35 5.81 9.13 0.47
N TYR A 36 6.02 7.93 -0.07
CA TYR A 36 7.02 7.63 -1.10
C TYR A 36 8.46 7.84 -0.61
N ALA A 37 8.66 7.78 0.72
CA ALA A 37 9.99 7.80 1.30
C ALA A 37 10.72 6.48 1.04
N SER A 38 9.97 5.39 0.91
CA SER A 38 10.53 4.09 0.52
C SER A 38 9.54 3.37 -0.38
N MET A 39 9.98 2.30 -1.01
CA MET A 39 9.19 1.55 -1.97
C MET A 39 9.15 0.08 -1.56
N PRO A 40 7.99 -0.55 -1.55
CA PRO A 40 7.92 -1.97 -1.23
C PRO A 40 8.51 -2.81 -2.36
N ASP A 41 8.99 -4.01 -2.04
CA ASP A 41 9.37 -4.96 -3.07
C ASP A 41 8.11 -5.44 -3.80
N ILE A 42 8.31 -6.13 -4.92
CA ILE A 42 7.19 -6.50 -5.79
C ILE A 42 6.20 -7.43 -5.06
N GLU A 43 6.70 -8.31 -4.22
CA GLU A 43 5.84 -9.24 -3.48
C GLU A 43 4.97 -8.50 -2.47
N THR A 44 5.55 -7.58 -1.71
CA THR A 44 4.80 -6.74 -0.76
C THR A 44 3.80 -5.86 -1.50
N ALA A 45 4.20 -5.29 -2.63
CA ALA A 45 3.32 -4.45 -3.44
C ALA A 45 2.10 -5.24 -3.92
N LYS A 46 2.31 -6.47 -4.39
CA LYS A 46 1.21 -7.33 -4.83
C LYS A 46 0.24 -7.63 -3.70
N LYS A 47 0.77 -7.91 -2.52
CA LYS A 47 -0.07 -8.20 -1.35
C LYS A 47 -0.88 -6.99 -0.92
N LEU A 48 -0.26 -5.81 -0.91
CA LEU A 48 -0.98 -4.58 -0.57
C LEU A 48 -2.08 -4.29 -1.57
N ALA A 49 -1.79 -4.40 -2.86
CA ALA A 49 -2.79 -4.16 -3.89
C ALA A 49 -3.98 -5.11 -3.71
N GLU A 50 -3.70 -6.40 -3.49
CA GLU A 50 -4.73 -7.39 -3.26
C GLU A 50 -5.56 -7.06 -2.03
N PHE A 51 -4.90 -6.64 -0.94
CA PHE A 51 -5.58 -6.27 0.30
C PHE A 51 -6.54 -5.10 0.08
N TYR A 52 -6.19 -4.20 -0.83
CA TYR A 52 -7.03 -3.04 -1.16
C TYR A 52 -8.02 -3.32 -2.29
N GLY A 53 -8.06 -4.55 -2.81
CA GLY A 53 -8.98 -4.93 -3.88
C GLY A 53 -8.59 -4.42 -5.26
N LEU A 54 -7.29 -4.18 -5.47
CA LEU A 54 -6.76 -3.63 -6.71
C LEU A 54 -5.62 -4.50 -7.24
N THR A 55 -5.10 -4.12 -8.40
CA THR A 55 -3.88 -4.73 -8.94
C THR A 55 -2.72 -3.76 -8.75
N VAL A 56 -1.49 -4.26 -8.88
CA VAL A 56 -0.30 -3.42 -8.77
C VAL A 56 -0.35 -2.27 -9.79
N ASP A 57 -0.87 -2.55 -10.98
CA ASP A 57 -0.93 -1.54 -12.04
C ASP A 57 -1.91 -0.40 -11.75
N ASP A 58 -2.84 -0.61 -10.84
CA ASP A 58 -3.82 0.42 -10.48
C ASP A 58 -3.26 1.48 -9.52
N ILE A 59 -2.10 1.23 -8.93
CA ILE A 59 -1.59 2.03 -7.83
C ILE A 59 -0.28 2.73 -8.22
N VAL A 60 -0.12 3.99 -7.78
CA VAL A 60 1.15 4.72 -7.91
C VAL A 60 2.04 4.29 -6.75
N TRP A 61 3.21 3.71 -7.05
CA TRP A 61 4.14 3.18 -6.05
C TRP A 61 5.35 4.09 -5.82
N SER A 62 5.61 5.03 -6.71
CA SER A 62 6.70 5.98 -6.55
C SER A 62 6.35 7.31 -7.22
N ARG A 63 6.95 8.39 -6.71
CA ARG A 63 6.71 9.73 -7.24
C ARG A 63 7.98 10.55 -7.18
#